data_ee10d15b3b47d0ded784155e842cb0f4
#
_entry.id   ee10d15b3b47d0ded784155e842cb0f4
#
_cell.length_a   1.000
_cell.length_b   1.000
_cell.length_c   1.000
_cell.angle_alpha   90.00
_cell.angle_beta   90.00
_cell.angle_gamma   90.00
#
_symmetry.space_group_name_H-M   'P 1'
#
loop_
_entity.id
_entity.type
_entity.pdbx_description
1 polymer ?
#
loop_
_entity_poly.entity_id
_entity_poly.type
_entity_poly.pdbx_seq_one_letter_code
_entity_poly.pdbx_strand_id
1 'polypeptide(L)'
;MTRGKKVVAFIEAFCLIPEGQYVGQQMKLLPFQKKFILDVYDNPAGTSRAYLSVARKNGKSALIAAILLAHIVGPEAKQNSQIISGARSRDQAALVFKLAEKMVRLSPQLSEIVRGVPSSKMLIGLVMNVEYKAISAEAGTAHGLSPVLAILDEVGQVRGPQDSFIEAIETAQGAHLSPLLIAISTQAATDADLFSNWLDDAANAKDRRIVSHVYTAPEDCALNDRKSWRAANPALGKFRSLQDMADFSRQAARLPAKENSFRWLYLNQRIEAVSPFLSRSEWEANSAAADVPLGSPCWAGLDLS
;
A
#
# COMPACT_ATOMS: atom_id res chain seq x y z
N MET A 1 -12.06 5.41 -25.36
CA MET A 1 -11.53 5.62 -23.99
C MET A 1 -10.87 4.30 -23.56
N THR A 2 -9.61 4.33 -23.07
CA THR A 2 -8.91 3.12 -22.61
C THR A 2 -9.53 2.58 -21.32
N ARG A 3 -9.20 1.33 -20.96
CA ARG A 3 -9.70 0.67 -19.74
C ARG A 3 -9.37 1.49 -18.48
N GLY A 4 -8.12 1.92 -18.32
CA GLY A 4 -7.70 2.76 -17.20
C GLY A 4 -8.38 4.13 -17.17
N LYS A 5 -8.58 4.76 -18.34
CA LYS A 5 -9.34 6.03 -18.42
C LYS A 5 -10.80 5.86 -18.00
N LYS A 6 -11.43 4.70 -18.26
CA LYS A 6 -12.79 4.42 -17.78
C LYS A 6 -12.83 4.30 -16.25
N VAL A 7 -11.84 3.64 -15.63
CA VAL A 7 -11.72 3.53 -14.17
C VAL A 7 -11.51 4.91 -13.54
N VAL A 8 -10.60 5.73 -14.08
CA VAL A 8 -10.39 7.12 -13.61
C VAL A 8 -11.69 7.93 -13.70
N ALA A 9 -12.38 7.88 -14.86
CA ALA A 9 -13.63 8.61 -15.06
C ALA A 9 -14.74 8.16 -14.09
N PHE A 10 -14.87 6.86 -13.85
CA PHE A 10 -15.81 6.31 -12.87
C PHE A 10 -15.53 6.85 -11.46
N ILE A 11 -14.27 6.78 -11.01
CA ILE A 11 -13.90 7.25 -9.68
C ILE A 11 -14.17 8.75 -9.54
N GLU A 12 -13.75 9.56 -10.52
CA GLU A 12 -13.94 11.02 -10.49
C GLU A 12 -15.40 11.44 -10.70
N ALA A 13 -16.27 10.58 -11.22
CA ALA A 13 -17.69 10.86 -11.41
C ALA A 13 -18.56 10.43 -10.21
N PHE A 14 -18.28 9.31 -9.58
CA PHE A 14 -19.19 8.67 -8.63
C PHE A 14 -18.66 8.53 -7.22
N CYS A 15 -17.32 8.53 -7.01
CA CYS A 15 -16.76 8.39 -5.68
C CYS A 15 -16.61 9.75 -5.00
N LEU A 16 -17.11 9.84 -3.78
CA LEU A 16 -16.92 11.00 -2.91
C LEU A 16 -15.88 10.71 -1.84
N ILE A 17 -15.18 11.74 -1.37
CA ILE A 17 -14.16 11.59 -0.33
C ILE A 17 -14.85 11.10 0.95
N PRO A 18 -14.44 9.93 1.51
CA PRO A 18 -15.20 9.29 2.58
C PRO A 18 -14.91 9.85 3.97
N GLU A 19 -13.77 10.52 4.17
CA GLU A 19 -13.30 10.98 5.48
C GLU A 19 -12.42 12.23 5.39
N GLY A 20 -12.25 12.91 6.52
CA GLY A 20 -11.35 14.05 6.66
C GLY A 20 -11.99 15.38 6.30
N GLN A 21 -11.14 16.38 6.13
CA GLN A 21 -11.59 17.78 5.91
C GLN A 21 -12.36 18.03 4.60
N TYR A 22 -12.24 17.09 3.64
CA TYR A 22 -12.89 17.18 2.33
C TYR A 22 -14.02 16.17 2.16
N VAL A 23 -14.53 15.60 3.25
CA VAL A 23 -15.60 14.59 3.21
C VAL A 23 -16.81 15.10 2.42
N GLY A 24 -17.38 14.23 1.56
CA GLY A 24 -18.52 14.55 0.71
C GLY A 24 -18.18 15.30 -0.58
N GLN A 25 -16.97 15.80 -0.75
CA GLN A 25 -16.52 16.36 -2.02
C GLN A 25 -16.16 15.27 -3.02
N GLN A 26 -16.29 15.60 -4.30
CA GLN A 26 -15.92 14.69 -5.38
C GLN A 26 -14.44 14.31 -5.30
N MET A 27 -14.14 13.01 -5.39
CA MET A 27 -12.77 12.53 -5.40
C MET A 27 -12.10 12.93 -6.71
N LYS A 28 -11.08 13.78 -6.62
CA LYS A 28 -10.21 14.13 -7.75
C LYS A 28 -8.87 13.46 -7.55
N LEU A 29 -8.55 12.54 -8.45
CA LEU A 29 -7.31 11.76 -8.37
C LEU A 29 -6.09 12.63 -8.65
N LEU A 30 -5.08 12.50 -7.81
CA LEU A 30 -3.77 13.13 -8.03
C LEU A 30 -3.01 12.44 -9.18
N PRO A 31 -2.04 13.12 -9.80
CA PRO A 31 -1.28 12.55 -10.93
C PRO A 31 -0.69 11.17 -10.66
N PHE A 32 -0.13 10.91 -9.48
CA PHE A 32 0.44 9.62 -9.12
C PHE A 32 -0.61 8.51 -9.02
N GLN A 33 -1.81 8.83 -8.55
CA GLN A 33 -2.94 7.90 -8.47
C GLN A 33 -3.48 7.56 -9.87
N LYS A 34 -3.62 8.58 -10.72
CA LYS A 34 -4.01 8.38 -12.12
C LYS A 34 -2.99 7.53 -12.86
N LYS A 35 -1.69 7.83 -12.67
CA LYS A 35 -0.62 7.06 -13.30
C LYS A 35 -0.68 5.59 -12.89
N PHE A 36 -0.83 5.30 -11.60
CA PHE A 36 -0.97 3.92 -11.10
C PHE A 36 -2.16 3.21 -11.75
N ILE A 37 -3.34 3.83 -11.78
CA ILE A 37 -4.53 3.25 -12.41
C ILE A 37 -4.29 2.99 -13.91
N LEU A 38 -3.73 3.95 -14.64
CA LEU A 38 -3.47 3.80 -16.08
C LEU A 38 -2.47 2.67 -16.34
N ASP A 39 -1.37 2.62 -15.59
CA ASP A 39 -0.35 1.58 -15.77
C ASP A 39 -0.90 0.18 -15.43
N VAL A 40 -1.80 0.06 -14.45
CA VAL A 40 -2.43 -1.22 -14.09
C VAL A 40 -3.43 -1.68 -15.14
N TYR A 41 -4.33 -0.80 -15.59
CA TYR A 41 -5.46 -1.21 -16.43
C TYR A 41 -5.21 -1.07 -17.93
N ASP A 42 -4.27 -0.24 -18.35
CA ASP A 42 -3.91 -0.06 -19.76
C ASP A 42 -2.64 -0.86 -20.15
N ASN A 43 -2.13 -1.71 -19.26
CA ASN A 43 -0.98 -2.56 -19.52
C ASN A 43 -1.29 -3.57 -20.65
N PRO A 44 -0.59 -3.52 -21.78
CA PRO A 44 -0.87 -4.41 -22.92
C PRO A 44 -0.57 -5.89 -22.62
N ALA A 45 0.31 -6.18 -21.64
CA ALA A 45 0.59 -7.55 -21.21
C ALA A 45 -0.51 -8.13 -20.30
N GLY A 46 -1.44 -7.31 -19.82
CA GLY A 46 -2.43 -7.67 -18.80
C GLY A 46 -1.79 -7.76 -17.42
N THR A 47 -2.12 -6.84 -16.53
CA THR A 47 -1.57 -6.83 -15.16
C THR A 47 -2.14 -7.96 -14.34
N SER A 48 -1.27 -8.79 -13.76
CA SER A 48 -1.63 -9.82 -12.77
C SER A 48 -1.33 -9.36 -11.34
N ARG A 49 -0.29 -8.56 -11.14
CA ARG A 49 0.12 -8.03 -9.84
C ARG A 49 0.39 -6.53 -9.94
N ALA A 50 -0.11 -5.77 -8.98
CA ALA A 50 0.08 -4.33 -8.90
C ALA A 50 0.49 -3.93 -7.49
N TYR A 51 1.62 -3.26 -7.35
CA TYR A 51 2.16 -2.83 -6.07
C TYR A 51 2.22 -1.31 -6.00
N LEU A 52 1.67 -0.75 -4.91
CA LEU A 52 1.75 0.67 -4.62
C LEU A 52 2.36 0.89 -3.24
N SER A 53 3.63 1.26 -3.23
CA SER A 53 4.34 1.63 -2.01
C SER A 53 4.49 3.14 -1.92
N VAL A 54 3.92 3.73 -0.89
CA VAL A 54 3.99 5.17 -0.61
C VAL A 54 3.83 5.42 0.89
N ALA A 55 4.46 6.47 1.40
CA ALA A 55 4.42 6.83 2.81
C ALA A 55 2.99 6.94 3.37
N ARG A 56 2.83 6.89 4.68
CA ARG A 56 1.53 7.02 5.35
C ARG A 56 0.82 8.33 5.02
N LYS A 57 -0.52 8.32 5.06
CA LYS A 57 -1.40 9.49 4.83
C LYS A 57 -1.34 10.06 3.39
N ASN A 58 -0.96 9.27 2.40
CA ASN A 58 -1.03 9.62 0.98
C ASN A 58 -2.32 9.12 0.29
N GLY A 59 -3.33 8.72 1.04
CA GLY A 59 -4.64 8.35 0.50
C GLY A 59 -4.72 6.96 -0.13
N LYS A 60 -3.81 6.02 0.21
CA LYS A 60 -3.79 4.64 -0.30
C LYS A 60 -5.14 3.94 -0.14
N SER A 61 -5.63 3.86 1.10
CA SER A 61 -6.84 3.09 1.42
C SER A 61 -8.09 3.68 0.78
N ALA A 62 -8.20 5.02 0.66
CA ALA A 62 -9.29 5.65 -0.06
C ALA A 62 -9.22 5.39 -1.57
N LEU A 63 -8.01 5.42 -2.16
CA LEU A 63 -7.80 5.09 -3.57
C LEU A 63 -8.23 3.65 -3.84
N ILE A 64 -7.81 2.70 -3.02
CA ILE A 64 -8.15 1.29 -3.24
C ILE A 64 -9.63 1.00 -3.01
N ALA A 65 -10.28 1.70 -2.08
CA ALA A 65 -11.73 1.62 -1.90
C ALA A 65 -12.50 2.12 -3.13
N ALA A 66 -12.01 3.17 -3.78
CA ALA A 66 -12.59 3.67 -5.03
C ALA A 66 -12.34 2.70 -6.21
N ILE A 67 -11.14 2.11 -6.31
CA ILE A 67 -10.84 1.05 -7.29
C ILE A 67 -11.74 -0.18 -7.04
N LEU A 68 -11.93 -0.58 -5.79
CA LEU A 68 -12.85 -1.65 -5.42
C LEU A 68 -14.27 -1.38 -5.96
N LEU A 69 -14.81 -0.18 -5.79
CA LEU A 69 -16.13 0.19 -6.31
C LEU A 69 -16.18 0.13 -7.84
N ALA A 70 -15.09 0.47 -8.54
CA ALA A 70 -15.00 0.32 -9.98
C ALA A 70 -15.09 -1.17 -10.43
N HIS A 71 -14.71 -2.11 -9.57
CA HIS A 71 -14.88 -3.54 -9.82
C HIS A 71 -16.22 -4.10 -9.34
N ILE A 72 -16.88 -3.45 -8.38
CA ILE A 72 -18.19 -3.92 -7.90
C ILE A 72 -19.31 -3.50 -8.85
N VAL A 73 -19.33 -2.24 -9.28
CA VAL A 73 -20.42 -1.67 -10.10
C VAL A 73 -19.96 -0.79 -11.25
N GLY A 74 -18.65 -0.62 -11.43
CA GLY A 74 -18.07 0.24 -12.47
C GLY A 74 -17.57 -0.54 -13.70
N PRO A 75 -16.63 0.04 -14.47
CA PRO A 75 -16.19 -0.51 -15.73
C PRO A 75 -15.44 -1.85 -15.66
N GLU A 76 -15.03 -2.26 -14.47
CA GLU A 76 -14.31 -3.51 -14.22
C GLU A 76 -15.19 -4.60 -13.60
N ALA A 77 -16.49 -4.35 -13.41
CA ALA A 77 -17.42 -5.31 -12.87
C ALA A 77 -17.58 -6.52 -13.80
N LYS A 78 -17.44 -7.72 -13.23
CA LYS A 78 -17.65 -9.00 -13.94
C LYS A 78 -18.82 -9.72 -13.32
N GLN A 79 -19.72 -10.20 -14.12
CA GLN A 79 -20.94 -10.87 -13.65
C GLN A 79 -20.62 -12.08 -12.75
N ASN A 80 -21.33 -12.17 -11.62
CA ASN A 80 -21.21 -13.26 -10.64
C ASN A 80 -19.79 -13.47 -10.12
N SER A 81 -18.99 -12.40 -10.03
CA SER A 81 -17.62 -12.49 -9.59
C SER A 81 -17.45 -12.17 -8.10
N GLN A 82 -16.36 -12.69 -7.55
CA GLN A 82 -15.96 -12.47 -6.17
C GLN A 82 -14.73 -11.56 -6.09
N ILE A 83 -14.75 -10.65 -5.13
CA ILE A 83 -13.64 -9.76 -4.79
C ILE A 83 -13.35 -9.90 -3.30
N ILE A 84 -12.09 -9.91 -2.94
CA ILE A 84 -11.69 -9.92 -1.52
C ILE A 84 -10.71 -8.79 -1.21
N SER A 85 -10.75 -8.31 0.03
CA SER A 85 -9.60 -7.64 0.62
C SER A 85 -9.09 -8.42 1.81
N GLY A 86 -7.77 -8.58 1.90
CA GLY A 86 -7.08 -9.28 2.96
C GLY A 86 -6.22 -8.35 3.80
N ALA A 87 -6.23 -8.54 5.12
CA ALA A 87 -5.31 -7.91 6.05
C ALA A 87 -5.03 -8.83 7.24
N ARG A 88 -3.96 -8.54 8.00
CA ARG A 88 -3.57 -9.42 9.13
C ARG A 88 -4.62 -9.46 10.23
N SER A 89 -5.17 -8.32 10.63
CA SER A 89 -6.18 -8.24 11.68
C SER A 89 -7.56 -7.92 11.11
N ARG A 90 -8.62 -8.27 11.90
CA ARG A 90 -10.01 -7.97 11.53
C ARG A 90 -10.28 -6.48 11.39
N ASP A 91 -9.63 -5.65 12.19
CA ASP A 91 -9.84 -4.20 12.15
C ASP A 91 -9.19 -3.58 10.92
N GLN A 92 -7.99 -4.03 10.55
CA GLN A 92 -7.32 -3.61 9.31
C GLN A 92 -8.11 -4.07 8.08
N ALA A 93 -8.58 -5.32 8.04
CA ALA A 93 -9.42 -5.82 6.95
C ALA A 93 -10.71 -5.00 6.78
N ALA A 94 -11.29 -4.52 7.89
CA ALA A 94 -12.48 -3.68 7.86
C ALA A 94 -12.25 -2.28 7.28
N LEU A 95 -11.02 -1.79 7.18
CA LEU A 95 -10.74 -0.42 6.76
C LEU A 95 -11.19 -0.15 5.32
N VAL A 96 -10.80 -1.02 4.39
CA VAL A 96 -11.18 -0.89 2.96
C VAL A 96 -12.70 -0.96 2.82
N PHE A 97 -13.35 -1.92 3.51
CA PHE A 97 -14.80 -2.04 3.55
C PHE A 97 -15.47 -0.75 4.05
N LYS A 98 -15.05 -0.23 5.21
CA LYS A 98 -15.62 0.97 5.82
C LYS A 98 -15.51 2.20 4.91
N LEU A 99 -14.38 2.37 4.24
CA LEU A 99 -14.17 3.48 3.31
C LEU A 99 -15.06 3.33 2.07
N ALA A 100 -15.13 2.16 1.47
CA ALA A 100 -16.00 1.89 0.33
C ALA A 100 -17.49 2.05 0.70
N GLU A 101 -17.92 1.55 1.86
CA GLU A 101 -19.28 1.72 2.36
C GLU A 101 -19.64 3.20 2.58
N LYS A 102 -18.72 4.00 3.13
CA LYS A 102 -18.92 5.45 3.27
C LYS A 102 -19.04 6.14 1.90
N MET A 103 -18.22 5.76 0.91
CA MET A 103 -18.36 6.28 -0.45
C MET A 103 -19.72 5.94 -1.06
N VAL A 104 -20.20 4.71 -0.87
CA VAL A 104 -21.55 4.29 -1.31
C VAL A 104 -22.62 5.15 -0.65
N ARG A 105 -22.59 5.30 0.67
CA ARG A 105 -23.59 6.08 1.41
C ARG A 105 -23.61 7.57 1.06
N LEU A 106 -22.45 8.14 0.69
CA LEU A 106 -22.34 9.54 0.29
C LEU A 106 -22.82 9.79 -1.13
N SER A 107 -22.75 8.80 -2.03
CA SER A 107 -23.09 8.90 -3.44
C SER A 107 -24.51 8.36 -3.70
N PRO A 108 -25.49 9.21 -4.07
CA PRO A 108 -26.85 8.75 -4.37
C PRO A 108 -26.89 7.65 -5.44
N GLN A 109 -26.07 7.80 -6.50
CA GLN A 109 -26.02 6.82 -7.60
C GLN A 109 -25.45 5.48 -7.14
N LEU A 110 -24.42 5.45 -6.31
CA LEU A 110 -23.85 4.21 -5.79
C LEU A 110 -24.77 3.55 -4.77
N SER A 111 -25.49 4.32 -3.96
CA SER A 111 -26.41 3.78 -2.94
C SER A 111 -27.60 3.02 -3.53
N GLU A 112 -27.99 3.31 -4.77
CA GLU A 112 -29.07 2.60 -5.47
C GLU A 112 -28.63 1.23 -6.00
N ILE A 113 -27.34 1.05 -6.30
CA ILE A 113 -26.82 -0.14 -7.00
C ILE A 113 -25.84 -0.96 -6.20
N VAL A 114 -25.49 -0.54 -4.97
CA VAL A 114 -24.60 -1.28 -4.05
C VAL A 114 -25.29 -1.49 -2.73
N ARG A 115 -25.43 -2.75 -2.30
CA ARG A 115 -25.93 -3.12 -0.98
C ARG A 115 -24.79 -3.45 -0.04
N GLY A 116 -24.72 -2.77 1.12
CA GLY A 116 -23.79 -3.07 2.20
C GLY A 116 -24.38 -4.08 3.20
N VAL A 117 -23.54 -4.99 3.69
CA VAL A 117 -23.84 -5.92 4.79
C VAL A 117 -22.77 -5.75 5.86
N PRO A 118 -22.90 -4.78 6.77
CA PRO A 118 -21.86 -4.41 7.73
C PRO A 118 -21.44 -5.54 8.68
N SER A 119 -22.38 -6.38 9.09
CA SER A 119 -22.12 -7.54 9.96
C SER A 119 -21.11 -8.51 9.36
N SER A 120 -21.13 -8.68 8.04
CA SER A 120 -20.24 -9.57 7.29
C SER A 120 -19.09 -8.83 6.61
N LYS A 121 -19.03 -7.50 6.72
CA LYS A 121 -18.09 -6.62 5.99
C LYS A 121 -18.12 -6.90 4.49
N MET A 122 -19.32 -6.97 3.92
CA MET A 122 -19.57 -7.28 2.51
C MET A 122 -20.23 -6.11 1.78
N LEU A 123 -19.91 -5.97 0.50
CA LEU A 123 -20.64 -5.12 -0.45
C LEU A 123 -21.10 -5.99 -1.62
N ILE A 124 -22.32 -5.77 -2.08
CA ILE A 124 -22.90 -6.50 -3.20
C ILE A 124 -23.32 -5.51 -4.27
N GLY A 125 -22.73 -5.63 -5.45
CA GLY A 125 -23.12 -4.89 -6.64
C GLY A 125 -24.34 -5.53 -7.28
N LEU A 126 -25.49 -4.85 -7.24
CA LEU A 126 -26.77 -5.43 -7.62
C LEU A 126 -26.90 -5.68 -9.13
N VAL A 127 -26.21 -4.88 -9.97
CA VAL A 127 -26.34 -4.94 -11.43
C VAL A 127 -25.70 -6.20 -12.01
N MET A 128 -24.47 -6.53 -11.55
CA MET A 128 -23.68 -7.65 -12.09
C MET A 128 -23.53 -8.79 -11.07
N ASN A 129 -24.23 -8.71 -9.93
CA ASN A 129 -24.11 -9.66 -8.83
C ASN A 129 -22.66 -9.91 -8.42
N VAL A 130 -21.91 -8.82 -8.18
CA VAL A 130 -20.50 -8.88 -7.73
C VAL A 130 -20.49 -8.86 -6.22
N GLU A 131 -19.80 -9.81 -5.62
CA GLU A 131 -19.67 -9.89 -4.17
C GLU A 131 -18.26 -9.48 -3.74
N TYR A 132 -18.18 -8.51 -2.84
CA TYR A 132 -16.94 -8.17 -2.15
C TYR A 132 -17.03 -8.53 -0.68
N LYS A 133 -15.97 -9.13 -0.14
CA LYS A 133 -15.83 -9.47 1.29
C LYS A 133 -14.46 -9.12 1.82
N ALA A 134 -14.42 -8.46 2.99
CA ALA A 134 -13.18 -8.27 3.75
C ALA A 134 -12.89 -9.51 4.60
N ILE A 135 -11.66 -10.04 4.50
CA ILE A 135 -11.20 -11.22 5.24
C ILE A 135 -9.92 -10.91 6.02
N SER A 136 -9.64 -11.67 7.07
CA SER A 136 -8.41 -11.51 7.85
C SER A 136 -7.75 -12.86 8.10
N ALA A 137 -6.44 -12.85 8.32
CA ALA A 137 -5.66 -14.03 8.66
C ALA A 137 -6.20 -14.74 9.92
N GLU A 138 -6.68 -13.98 10.90
CA GLU A 138 -7.27 -14.52 12.14
C GLU A 138 -8.53 -15.35 11.91
N ALA A 139 -9.21 -15.19 10.79
CA ALA A 139 -10.48 -15.87 10.53
C ALA A 139 -10.32 -17.24 9.85
N GLY A 140 -9.11 -17.65 9.45
CA GLY A 140 -8.83 -18.98 8.88
C GLY A 140 -9.58 -19.32 7.57
N THR A 141 -10.17 -18.34 6.87
CA THR A 141 -11.23 -18.56 5.87
C THR A 141 -10.84 -18.26 4.44
N ALA A 142 -9.58 -18.48 4.05
CA ALA A 142 -9.19 -18.33 2.64
C ALA A 142 -9.57 -19.54 1.75
N HIS A 143 -9.98 -20.65 2.34
CA HIS A 143 -10.38 -21.84 1.59
C HIS A 143 -11.75 -21.68 0.92
N GLY A 144 -11.86 -22.09 -0.34
CA GLY A 144 -13.10 -22.03 -1.13
C GLY A 144 -13.37 -20.68 -1.79
N LEU A 145 -12.44 -19.74 -1.72
CA LEU A 145 -12.53 -18.46 -2.42
C LEU A 145 -12.00 -18.58 -3.85
N SER A 146 -12.55 -17.77 -4.75
CA SER A 146 -12.09 -17.66 -6.15
C SER A 146 -12.21 -16.20 -6.61
N PRO A 147 -11.37 -15.27 -6.09
CA PRO A 147 -11.52 -13.87 -6.36
C PRO A 147 -10.89 -13.46 -7.71
N VAL A 148 -11.63 -12.69 -8.50
CA VAL A 148 -11.10 -12.04 -9.71
C VAL A 148 -10.17 -10.86 -9.37
N LEU A 149 -10.41 -10.23 -8.20
CA LEU A 149 -9.59 -9.19 -7.62
C LEU A 149 -9.32 -9.52 -6.16
N ALA A 150 -8.03 -9.56 -5.79
CA ALA A 150 -7.58 -9.60 -4.41
C ALA A 150 -6.87 -8.29 -4.05
N ILE A 151 -7.23 -7.70 -2.93
CA ILE A 151 -6.64 -6.48 -2.40
C ILE A 151 -5.94 -6.81 -1.10
N LEU A 152 -4.65 -6.52 -1.00
CA LEU A 152 -3.87 -6.69 0.22
C LEU A 152 -3.46 -5.32 0.75
N ASP A 153 -3.97 -4.96 1.92
CA ASP A 153 -3.64 -3.70 2.58
C ASP A 153 -2.56 -3.91 3.66
N GLU A 154 -1.64 -2.97 3.74
CA GLU A 154 -0.53 -2.92 4.71
C GLU A 154 0.39 -4.17 4.68
N VAL A 155 0.66 -4.72 3.49
CA VAL A 155 1.56 -5.89 3.31
C VAL A 155 2.97 -5.63 3.84
N GLY A 156 3.45 -4.39 3.85
CA GLY A 156 4.74 -4.02 4.45
C GLY A 156 4.81 -4.21 5.98
N GLN A 157 3.72 -4.60 6.65
CA GLN A 157 3.73 -5.00 8.05
C GLN A 157 3.93 -6.51 8.25
N VAL A 158 3.94 -7.30 7.18
CA VAL A 158 4.24 -8.73 7.23
C VAL A 158 5.73 -8.91 7.49
N ARG A 159 6.07 -9.70 8.50
CA ARG A 159 7.44 -10.01 8.87
C ARG A 159 7.88 -11.33 8.26
N GLY A 160 9.12 -11.37 7.82
CA GLY A 160 9.70 -12.52 7.15
C GLY A 160 9.31 -12.63 5.67
N PRO A 161 9.89 -13.59 4.96
CA PRO A 161 9.78 -13.68 3.50
C PRO A 161 8.47 -14.29 3.00
N GLN A 162 7.66 -14.89 3.86
CA GLN A 162 6.45 -15.64 3.52
C GLN A 162 5.30 -15.35 4.50
N ASP A 163 4.07 -15.53 4.02
CA ASP A 163 2.86 -15.45 4.85
C ASP A 163 1.79 -16.39 4.29
N SER A 164 1.40 -17.38 5.08
CA SER A 164 0.48 -18.44 4.65
C SER A 164 -0.92 -17.94 4.26
N PHE A 165 -1.39 -16.84 4.87
CA PHE A 165 -2.67 -16.24 4.51
C PHE A 165 -2.60 -15.57 3.14
N ILE A 166 -1.51 -14.87 2.85
CA ILE A 166 -1.29 -14.25 1.54
C ILE A 166 -1.13 -15.34 0.46
N GLU A 167 -0.35 -16.39 0.72
CA GLU A 167 -0.21 -17.54 -0.20
C GLU A 167 -1.55 -18.22 -0.49
N ALA A 168 -2.41 -18.35 0.52
CA ALA A 168 -3.75 -18.90 0.32
C ALA A 168 -4.62 -18.01 -0.59
N ILE A 169 -4.49 -16.68 -0.49
CA ILE A 169 -5.18 -15.74 -1.38
C ILE A 169 -4.63 -15.83 -2.81
N GLU A 170 -3.32 -15.89 -2.97
CA GLU A 170 -2.69 -16.02 -4.29
C GLU A 170 -3.12 -17.31 -5.00
N THR A 171 -3.13 -18.43 -4.28
CA THR A 171 -3.57 -19.72 -4.83
C THR A 171 -5.07 -19.75 -5.14
N ALA A 172 -5.90 -19.06 -4.35
CA ALA A 172 -7.34 -18.95 -4.58
C ALA A 172 -7.69 -18.25 -5.91
N GLN A 173 -6.79 -17.42 -6.44
CA GLN A 173 -6.97 -16.75 -7.74
C GLN A 173 -6.68 -17.66 -8.95
N GLY A 174 -6.11 -18.83 -8.75
CA GLY A 174 -5.66 -19.74 -9.82
C GLY A 174 -6.77 -20.26 -10.76
N ALA A 175 -8.03 -20.14 -10.39
CA ALA A 175 -9.18 -20.51 -11.24
C ALA A 175 -9.51 -19.48 -12.34
N HIS A 176 -8.91 -18.29 -12.30
CA HIS A 176 -9.19 -17.20 -13.23
C HIS A 176 -8.08 -17.05 -14.28
N LEU A 177 -8.47 -16.79 -15.54
CA LEU A 177 -7.51 -16.53 -16.63
C LEU A 177 -6.74 -15.21 -16.46
N SER A 178 -7.34 -14.21 -15.85
CA SER A 178 -6.77 -12.88 -15.67
C SER A 178 -7.15 -12.32 -14.31
N PRO A 179 -6.68 -12.92 -13.22
CA PRO A 179 -6.89 -12.37 -11.88
C PRO A 179 -5.98 -11.18 -11.68
N LEU A 180 -6.39 -10.27 -10.80
CA LEU A 180 -5.60 -9.12 -10.40
C LEU A 180 -5.37 -9.15 -8.87
N LEU A 181 -4.12 -9.07 -8.46
CA LEU A 181 -3.75 -8.84 -7.08
C LEU A 181 -3.18 -7.42 -6.94
N ILE A 182 -3.76 -6.62 -6.05
CA ILE A 182 -3.26 -5.28 -5.74
C ILE A 182 -2.77 -5.25 -4.28
N ALA A 183 -1.48 -4.98 -4.09
CA ALA A 183 -0.90 -4.78 -2.77
C ALA A 183 -0.56 -3.30 -2.54
N ILE A 184 -1.06 -2.74 -1.45
CA ILE A 184 -0.80 -1.35 -1.05
C ILE A 184 -0.19 -1.31 0.35
N SER A 185 0.89 -0.54 0.52
CA SER A 185 1.53 -0.38 1.82
C SER A 185 2.53 0.79 1.84
N THR A 186 3.10 1.08 3.01
CA THR A 186 4.48 1.57 3.10
C THR A 186 5.44 0.45 2.71
N GLN A 187 6.71 0.74 2.42
CA GLN A 187 7.72 -0.31 2.32
C GLN A 187 7.71 -1.17 3.59
N ALA A 188 8.13 -2.43 3.47
CA ALA A 188 8.43 -3.23 4.65
C ALA A 188 9.63 -2.64 5.39
N ALA A 189 9.79 -3.02 6.65
CA ALA A 189 10.85 -2.43 7.46
C ALA A 189 12.24 -2.90 7.00
N THR A 190 12.37 -4.18 6.68
CA THR A 190 13.66 -4.79 6.32
C THR A 190 13.64 -5.39 4.93
N ASP A 191 14.83 -5.66 4.36
CA ASP A 191 14.97 -6.30 3.04
C ASP A 191 14.48 -7.74 3.03
N ALA A 192 14.55 -8.44 4.18
CA ALA A 192 14.11 -9.82 4.31
C ALA A 192 12.59 -10.01 4.36
N ASP A 193 11.82 -8.93 4.51
CA ASP A 193 10.37 -9.00 4.63
C ASP A 193 9.70 -9.20 3.26
N LEU A 194 8.55 -9.87 3.25
CA LEU A 194 7.80 -10.28 2.05
C LEU A 194 7.60 -9.14 1.04
N PHE A 195 7.15 -7.97 1.50
CA PHE A 195 6.86 -6.88 0.57
C PHE A 195 8.13 -6.26 -0.05
N SER A 196 9.25 -6.26 0.69
CA SER A 196 10.55 -5.86 0.13
C SER A 196 10.95 -6.80 -1.01
N ASN A 197 10.85 -8.13 -0.77
CA ASN A 197 11.14 -9.13 -1.80
C ASN A 197 10.26 -8.95 -3.05
N TRP A 198 8.97 -8.64 -2.88
CA TRP A 198 8.06 -8.38 -4.01
C TRP A 198 8.42 -7.13 -4.80
N LEU A 199 8.81 -6.06 -4.11
CA LEU A 199 9.23 -4.82 -4.77
C LEU A 199 10.55 -4.98 -5.51
N ASP A 200 11.51 -5.74 -4.95
CA ASP A 200 12.79 -6.02 -5.56
C ASP A 200 12.66 -6.97 -6.76
N ASP A 201 11.83 -8.00 -6.64
CA ASP A 201 11.47 -8.84 -7.77
C ASP A 201 10.85 -8.02 -8.91
N ALA A 202 9.87 -7.16 -8.60
CA ALA A 202 9.23 -6.29 -9.58
C ALA A 202 10.20 -5.30 -10.27
N ALA A 203 11.25 -4.87 -9.57
CA ALA A 203 12.27 -3.99 -10.12
C ALA A 203 13.26 -4.75 -11.02
N ASN A 204 13.57 -6.00 -10.70
CA ASN A 204 14.57 -6.81 -11.37
C ASN A 204 13.98 -7.80 -12.39
N ALA A 205 12.76 -8.27 -12.16
CA ALA A 205 12.08 -9.20 -13.04
C ALA A 205 11.68 -8.53 -14.37
N LYS A 206 11.73 -9.32 -15.43
CA LYS A 206 11.24 -8.89 -16.76
C LYS A 206 9.77 -9.25 -16.98
N ASP A 207 9.01 -9.60 -15.93
CA ASP A 207 7.58 -9.89 -16.08
C ASP A 207 6.79 -8.60 -16.27
N ARG A 208 6.37 -8.38 -17.51
CA ARG A 208 5.58 -7.20 -17.90
C ARG A 208 4.18 -7.16 -17.29
N ARG A 209 3.73 -8.23 -16.63
CA ARG A 209 2.44 -8.30 -15.95
C ARG A 209 2.50 -7.80 -14.51
N ILE A 210 3.68 -7.42 -14.03
CA ILE A 210 3.85 -6.80 -12.72
C ILE A 210 3.97 -5.29 -12.91
N VAL A 211 3.11 -4.53 -12.25
CA VAL A 211 3.17 -3.06 -12.18
C VAL A 211 3.55 -2.66 -10.76
N SER A 212 4.66 -1.96 -10.60
CA SER A 212 5.15 -1.55 -9.29
C SER A 212 5.44 -0.05 -9.27
N HIS A 213 4.83 0.65 -8.33
CA HIS A 213 5.06 2.07 -8.06
C HIS A 213 5.57 2.25 -6.63
N VAL A 214 6.80 2.69 -6.50
CA VAL A 214 7.46 2.95 -5.22
C VAL A 214 7.79 4.43 -5.11
N TYR A 215 7.20 5.11 -4.13
CA TYR A 215 7.46 6.51 -3.81
C TYR A 215 8.23 6.55 -2.50
N THR A 216 9.55 6.66 -2.58
CA THR A 216 10.48 6.67 -1.44
C THR A 216 11.41 7.87 -1.51
N ALA A 217 11.88 8.33 -0.36
CA ALA A 217 12.97 9.29 -0.28
C ALA A 217 14.33 8.58 -0.50
N PRO A 218 15.36 9.28 -0.99
CA PRO A 218 16.72 8.74 -1.02
C PRO A 218 17.18 8.30 0.36
N GLU A 219 17.93 7.21 0.45
CA GLU A 219 18.36 6.61 1.73
C GLU A 219 19.14 7.58 2.60
N ASP A 220 20.07 8.32 2.01
CA ASP A 220 20.97 9.25 2.71
C ASP A 220 20.42 10.67 2.85
N CYS A 221 19.09 10.84 2.68
CA CYS A 221 18.53 12.18 2.78
C CYS A 221 18.50 12.69 4.22
N ALA A 222 18.74 14.00 4.38
CA ALA A 222 18.53 14.68 5.64
C ALA A 222 17.04 14.65 6.04
N LEU A 223 16.75 14.51 7.35
CA LEU A 223 15.38 14.42 7.86
C LEU A 223 14.53 15.65 7.52
N ASN A 224 15.13 16.81 7.33
CA ASN A 224 14.48 18.09 7.02
C ASN A 224 14.46 18.43 5.52
N ASP A 225 14.93 17.54 4.64
CA ASP A 225 14.94 17.79 3.20
C ASP A 225 13.53 17.70 2.60
N ARG A 226 12.99 18.86 2.24
CA ARG A 226 11.66 18.99 1.65
C ARG A 226 11.52 18.35 0.27
N LYS A 227 12.62 18.20 -0.49
CA LYS A 227 12.62 17.52 -1.79
C LYS A 227 12.41 16.03 -1.58
N SER A 228 13.12 15.44 -0.64
CA SER A 228 12.98 14.04 -0.24
C SER A 228 11.59 13.75 0.35
N TRP A 229 11.03 14.68 1.12
CA TRP A 229 9.65 14.56 1.60
C TRP A 229 8.66 14.41 0.45
N ARG A 230 8.79 15.23 -0.62
CA ARG A 230 7.90 15.16 -1.78
C ARG A 230 8.07 13.89 -2.58
N ALA A 231 9.28 13.34 -2.67
CA ALA A 231 9.55 12.07 -3.34
C ALA A 231 8.76 10.91 -2.70
N ALA A 232 8.75 10.83 -1.37
CA ALA A 232 8.02 9.81 -0.62
C ALA A 232 6.52 10.14 -0.46
N ASN A 233 6.13 11.41 -0.61
CA ASN A 233 4.77 11.89 -0.33
C ASN A 233 4.20 12.73 -1.47
N PRO A 234 3.75 12.12 -2.56
CA PRO A 234 3.21 12.85 -3.72
C PRO A 234 1.92 13.63 -3.41
N ALA A 235 1.25 13.37 -2.27
CA ALA A 235 0.11 14.14 -1.79
C ALA A 235 0.49 15.32 -0.89
N LEU A 236 1.78 15.55 -0.63
CA LEU A 236 2.25 16.60 0.27
C LEU A 236 1.91 18.00 -0.26
N GLY A 237 1.26 18.81 0.57
CA GLY A 237 0.76 20.14 0.20
C GLY A 237 -0.55 20.14 -0.60
N LYS A 238 -1.16 18.95 -0.79
CA LYS A 238 -2.53 18.78 -1.31
C LYS A 238 -3.48 18.50 -0.15
N PHE A 239 -3.66 17.22 0.18
CA PHE A 239 -4.43 16.83 1.37
C PHE A 239 -3.55 16.34 2.53
N ARG A 240 -2.22 16.15 2.32
CA ARG A 240 -1.25 15.87 3.37
C ARG A 240 -0.58 17.17 3.83
N SER A 241 -0.63 17.45 5.13
CA SER A 241 -0.12 18.68 5.72
C SER A 241 1.42 18.75 5.66
N LEU A 242 1.93 19.87 5.16
CA LEU A 242 3.36 20.21 5.18
C LEU A 242 3.83 20.53 6.61
N GLN A 243 2.97 21.14 7.42
CA GLN A 243 3.27 21.47 8.81
C GLN A 243 3.42 20.21 9.65
N ASP A 244 2.48 19.27 9.54
CA ASP A 244 2.54 17.97 10.20
C ASP A 244 3.86 17.24 9.87
N MET A 245 4.26 17.23 8.58
CA MET A 245 5.51 16.65 8.15
C MET A 245 6.74 17.31 8.77
N ALA A 246 6.75 18.65 8.85
CA ALA A 246 7.84 19.40 9.46
C ALA A 246 7.92 19.16 10.99
N ASP A 247 6.78 19.01 11.66
CA ASP A 247 6.73 18.75 13.09
C ASP A 247 7.29 17.36 13.43
N PHE A 248 6.92 16.32 12.66
CA PHE A 248 7.48 14.98 12.82
C PHE A 248 8.97 14.92 12.48
N SER A 249 9.43 15.63 11.43
CA SER A 249 10.84 15.74 11.10
C SER A 249 11.66 16.36 12.25
N ARG A 250 11.18 17.49 12.82
CA ARG A 250 11.83 18.10 13.99
C ARG A 250 11.85 17.18 15.21
N GLN A 251 10.77 16.43 15.43
CA GLN A 251 10.71 15.45 16.51
C GLN A 251 11.72 14.32 16.30
N ALA A 252 11.84 13.81 15.08
CA ALA A 252 12.78 12.75 14.73
C ALA A 252 14.23 13.21 14.89
N ALA A 253 14.55 14.46 14.48
CA ALA A 253 15.87 15.04 14.66
C ALA A 253 16.26 15.26 16.13
N ARG A 254 15.28 15.48 17.02
CA ARG A 254 15.54 15.70 18.46
C ARG A 254 15.56 14.41 19.27
N LEU A 255 14.84 13.39 18.82
CA LEU A 255 14.64 12.12 19.54
C LEU A 255 15.12 10.95 18.65
N PRO A 256 16.35 10.44 18.82
CA PRO A 256 16.91 9.39 17.97
C PRO A 256 16.00 8.16 17.83
N ALA A 257 15.33 7.76 18.89
CA ALA A 257 14.37 6.65 18.88
C ALA A 257 13.17 6.88 17.91
N LYS A 258 12.93 8.11 17.44
CA LYS A 258 11.88 8.43 16.48
C LYS A 258 12.37 8.49 15.03
N GLU A 259 13.69 8.52 14.79
CA GLU A 259 14.25 8.64 13.45
C GLU A 259 13.85 7.48 12.56
N ASN A 260 14.04 6.24 13.01
CA ASN A 260 13.66 5.06 12.22
C ASN A 260 12.16 5.02 11.87
N SER A 261 11.30 5.36 12.84
CA SER A 261 9.87 5.45 12.57
C SER A 261 9.54 6.53 11.56
N PHE A 262 10.24 7.67 11.60
CA PHE A 262 10.06 8.75 10.63
C PHE A 262 10.54 8.32 9.24
N ARG A 263 11.73 7.74 9.12
CA ARG A 263 12.28 7.22 7.87
C ARG A 263 11.37 6.18 7.25
N TRP A 264 10.95 5.20 8.01
CA TRP A 264 10.06 4.15 7.54
C TRP A 264 8.68 4.67 7.13
N LEU A 265 7.97 5.36 8.02
CA LEU A 265 6.54 5.66 7.86
C LEU A 265 6.27 6.94 7.07
N TYR A 266 7.21 7.91 7.11
CA TYR A 266 7.04 9.24 6.51
C TYR A 266 7.93 9.47 5.29
N LEU A 267 9.09 8.80 5.23
CA LEU A 267 9.97 8.82 4.06
C LEU A 267 9.86 7.56 3.22
N ASN A 268 9.09 6.58 3.67
CA ASN A 268 8.87 5.30 2.99
C ASN A 268 10.18 4.56 2.69
N GLN A 269 11.15 4.69 3.58
CA GLN A 269 12.45 4.02 3.48
C GLN A 269 12.41 2.66 4.19
N ARG A 270 13.23 1.73 3.74
CA ARG A 270 13.56 0.53 4.53
C ARG A 270 14.50 0.93 5.67
N ILE A 271 14.49 0.17 6.74
CA ILE A 271 15.33 0.38 7.91
C ILE A 271 15.97 -0.95 8.29
N GLU A 272 17.23 -0.91 8.70
CA GLU A 272 17.98 -2.14 9.04
C GLU A 272 17.37 -2.88 10.25
N ALA A 273 16.86 -2.10 11.22
CA ALA A 273 16.19 -2.63 12.40
C ALA A 273 15.04 -1.73 12.85
N VAL A 274 13.95 -2.32 13.33
CA VAL A 274 12.79 -1.58 13.86
C VAL A 274 13.14 -0.88 15.18
N SER A 275 14.03 -1.47 15.97
CA SER A 275 14.53 -0.92 17.22
C SER A 275 16.05 -1.17 17.31
N PRO A 276 16.86 -0.38 16.61
CA PRO A 276 18.30 -0.54 16.67
C PRO A 276 18.81 -0.16 18.06
N PHE A 277 19.91 -0.78 18.49
CA PHE A 277 20.62 -0.44 19.73
C PHE A 277 21.16 1.00 19.69
N LEU A 278 21.69 1.42 18.53
CA LEU A 278 22.11 2.79 18.24
C LEU A 278 21.33 3.30 17.03
N SER A 279 21.00 4.59 17.02
CA SER A 279 20.46 5.23 15.81
C SER A 279 21.57 5.36 14.75
N ARG A 280 21.16 5.44 13.47
CA ARG A 280 22.10 5.66 12.37
C ARG A 280 22.92 6.95 12.57
N SER A 281 22.28 8.01 13.02
CA SER A 281 22.95 9.29 13.30
C SER A 281 23.98 9.19 14.42
N GLU A 282 23.72 8.40 15.47
CA GLU A 282 24.70 8.15 16.54
C GLU A 282 25.86 7.30 16.04
N TRP A 283 25.61 6.30 15.20
CA TRP A 283 26.63 5.47 14.59
C TRP A 283 27.55 6.30 13.67
N GLU A 284 26.96 7.08 12.77
CA GLU A 284 27.70 7.93 11.83
C GLU A 284 28.49 9.03 12.53
N ALA A 285 27.96 9.62 13.61
CA ALA A 285 28.67 10.61 14.41
C ALA A 285 29.94 10.06 15.09
N ASN A 286 30.01 8.74 15.29
CA ASN A 286 31.15 8.04 15.88
C ASN A 286 32.05 7.34 14.83
N SER A 287 31.78 7.50 13.54
CA SER A 287 32.59 6.95 12.47
C SER A 287 33.86 7.79 12.25
N ALA A 288 34.87 7.59 13.10
CA ALA A 288 36.20 8.10 12.84
C ALA A 288 37.05 7.06 12.11
N ALA A 289 37.91 7.51 11.18
CA ALA A 289 38.92 6.63 10.61
C ALA A 289 39.84 6.12 11.72
N ALA A 290 39.83 4.80 11.95
CA ALA A 290 40.76 4.19 12.88
C ALA A 290 42.15 4.21 12.25
N ASP A 291 43.03 5.10 12.68
CA ASP A 291 44.44 5.08 12.31
C ASP A 291 45.14 4.03 13.19
N VAL A 292 45.11 2.78 12.72
CA VAL A 292 45.73 1.63 13.42
C VAL A 292 47.07 1.36 12.76
N PRO A 293 48.21 1.53 13.50
CA PRO A 293 49.52 1.25 12.97
C PRO A 293 49.65 -0.20 12.47
N LEU A 294 50.30 -0.41 11.34
CA LEU A 294 50.61 -1.73 10.82
C LEU A 294 51.38 -2.58 11.87
N GLY A 295 50.85 -3.77 12.16
CA GLY A 295 51.43 -4.68 13.14
C GLY A 295 50.81 -4.57 14.55
N SER A 296 49.79 -3.72 14.74
CA SER A 296 49.04 -3.69 16.00
C SER A 296 48.30 -5.01 16.23
N PRO A 297 48.26 -5.52 17.50
CA PRO A 297 47.44 -6.70 17.78
C PRO A 297 45.97 -6.41 17.56
N CYS A 298 45.29 -7.32 16.87
CA CYS A 298 43.86 -7.21 16.60
C CYS A 298 43.12 -8.49 17.03
N TRP A 299 41.86 -8.34 17.35
CA TRP A 299 40.95 -9.43 17.64
C TRP A 299 39.80 -9.36 16.63
N ALA A 300 39.42 -10.47 16.06
CA ALA A 300 38.29 -10.57 15.14
C ALA A 300 37.21 -11.44 15.77
N GLY A 301 35.97 -10.97 15.69
CA GLY A 301 34.77 -11.75 15.99
C GLY A 301 34.00 -11.99 14.69
N LEU A 302 33.54 -13.20 14.45
CA LEU A 302 32.69 -13.56 13.32
C LEU A 302 31.32 -13.97 13.89
N ASP A 303 30.28 -13.23 13.55
CA ASP A 303 28.89 -13.61 13.78
C ASP A 303 28.33 -14.17 12.47
N LEU A 304 27.80 -15.40 12.50
CA LEU A 304 27.24 -16.12 11.37
C LEU A 304 25.71 -16.25 11.48
N SER A 305 25.06 -15.46 12.34
CA SER A 305 23.61 -15.45 12.52
C SER A 305 22.85 -14.74 11.40
#